data_f861b1406272efb21db1f9319c1a0cf9
#
_entry.id   f861b1406272efb21db1f9319c1a0cf9
#
_cell.length_a   1.000
_cell.length_b   1.000
_cell.length_c   1.000
_cell.angle_alpha   90.00
_cell.angle_beta   90.00
_cell.angle_gamma   90.00
#
_symmetry.space_group_name_H-M   'P 1'
#
loop_
_entity.id
_entity.type
_entity.pdbx_description
1 polymer ?
#
loop_
_entity_poly.entity_id
_entity_poly.type
_entity_poly.pdbx_seq_one_letter_code
_entity_poly.pdbx_strand_id
1 'polypeptide(L)' 'MERRPRHSLHELLQQDRYTPEEVAELLEVGLDVVRHAAFSGELRAQIAEHDIISIRREDVLAWVEASGGPDAARPR' A
#
# COMPACT_ATOMS: atom_id res chain seq x y z
N MET A 1 8.84 1.56 27.00
CA MET A 1 8.57 2.32 26.02
C MET A 1 7.25 2.20 25.62
N GLU A 2 6.71 3.22 25.29
CA GLU A 2 5.49 3.17 24.97
C GLU A 2 5.31 2.85 23.60
N ARG A 3 4.36 2.17 23.29
CA ARG A 3 4.10 1.89 22.04
C ARG A 3 3.04 2.69 21.54
N ARG A 4 3.17 3.23 20.39
CA ARG A 4 2.15 4.00 19.87
C ARG A 4 1.00 3.16 19.53
N PRO A 5 -0.22 3.61 19.69
CA PRO A 5 -1.38 2.85 19.29
C PRO A 5 -1.33 2.65 17.80
N ARG A 6 -1.86 1.54 17.32
CA ARG A 6 -1.96 1.33 15.97
C ARG A 6 -3.03 2.15 15.41
N HIS A 7 -2.75 2.92 14.40
CA HIS A 7 -3.76 3.70 13.73
C HIS A 7 -4.40 2.83 12.67
N SER A 8 -5.66 3.05 12.42
CA SER A 8 -6.31 2.36 11.33
C SER A 8 -5.73 2.87 10.03
N LEU A 9 -5.88 2.11 8.96
CA LEU A 9 -5.41 2.55 7.68
C LEU A 9 -6.13 3.78 7.22
N HIS A 10 -7.39 3.95 7.60
CA HIS A 10 -8.10 5.15 7.26
C HIS A 10 -7.43 6.39 7.85
N GLU A 11 -6.86 6.26 9.03
CA GLU A 11 -6.17 7.38 9.63
C GLU A 11 -4.83 7.62 8.99
N LEU A 12 -4.15 6.57 8.56
CA LEU A 12 -2.87 6.73 7.93
C LEU A 12 -2.98 7.23 6.51
N LEU A 13 -4.01 6.83 5.80
CA LEU A 13 -4.18 7.19 4.41
C LEU A 13 -5.01 8.46 4.30
N GLN A 14 -4.35 9.58 4.47
CA GLN A 14 -5.04 10.85 4.46
C GLN A 14 -4.98 11.57 3.13
N GLN A 15 -4.21 11.07 2.19
CA GLN A 15 -4.15 11.66 0.87
C GLN A 15 -5.04 10.89 -0.07
N ASP A 16 -5.50 11.52 -1.14
CA ASP A 16 -6.31 10.84 -2.13
C ASP A 16 -5.48 9.89 -2.97
N ARG A 17 -4.23 10.22 -3.20
CA ARG A 17 -3.36 9.42 -4.03
C ARG A 17 -2.00 9.30 -3.42
N TYR A 18 -1.32 8.23 -3.75
CA TYR A 18 -0.01 7.94 -3.21
C TYR A 18 0.91 7.46 -4.30
N THR A 19 2.21 7.67 -4.12
CA THR A 19 3.20 7.04 -4.96
C THR A 19 3.50 5.65 -4.40
N PRO A 20 4.09 4.77 -5.20
CA PRO A 20 4.45 3.45 -4.66
C PRO A 20 5.41 3.53 -3.49
N GLU A 21 6.29 4.51 -3.49
CA GLU A 21 7.21 4.70 -2.38
C GLU A 21 6.47 5.07 -1.11
N GLU A 22 5.46 5.93 -1.25
CA GLU A 22 4.67 6.32 -0.10
C GLU A 22 3.88 5.15 0.46
N VAL A 23 3.32 4.33 -0.40
CA VAL A 23 2.57 3.16 0.04
C VAL A 23 3.51 2.19 0.76
N ALA A 24 4.70 1.97 0.21
CA ALA A 24 5.65 1.06 0.82
C ALA A 24 6.03 1.53 2.21
N GLU A 25 6.23 2.83 2.36
CA GLU A 25 6.61 3.37 3.64
C GLU A 25 5.48 3.31 4.64
N LEU A 26 4.27 3.64 4.23
CA LEU A 26 3.13 3.62 5.13
C LEU A 26 2.82 2.22 5.62
N LEU A 27 2.92 1.24 4.74
CA LEU A 27 2.58 -0.13 5.10
C LEU A 27 3.79 -0.91 5.61
N GLU A 28 4.96 -0.30 5.58
CA GLU A 28 6.18 -0.93 6.06
C GLU A 28 6.48 -2.21 5.29
N VAL A 29 6.32 -2.15 3.99
CA VAL A 29 6.66 -3.26 3.12
C VAL A 29 7.69 -2.78 2.13
N GLY A 30 8.32 -3.67 1.44
CA GLY A 30 9.31 -3.30 0.45
C GLY A 30 8.67 -2.65 -0.76
N LEU A 31 9.39 -1.74 -1.39
CA LEU A 31 8.90 -1.09 -2.60
C LEU A 31 8.64 -2.12 -3.68
N ASP A 32 9.47 -3.14 -3.78
CA ASP A 32 9.28 -4.18 -4.78
C ASP A 32 7.98 -4.93 -4.57
N VAL A 33 7.54 -5.07 -3.32
CA VAL A 33 6.27 -5.72 -3.04
C VAL A 33 5.13 -4.87 -3.60
N VAL A 34 5.18 -3.57 -3.39
CA VAL A 34 4.14 -2.68 -3.90
C VAL A 34 4.14 -2.67 -5.42
N ARG A 35 5.32 -2.59 -6.03
CA ARG A 35 5.39 -2.57 -7.48
C ARG A 35 4.90 -3.87 -8.08
N HIS A 36 5.27 -4.98 -7.48
CA HIS A 36 4.83 -6.27 -7.99
C HIS A 36 3.31 -6.38 -7.91
N ALA A 37 2.73 -5.95 -6.80
CA ALA A 37 1.28 -6.00 -6.64
C ALA A 37 0.59 -5.12 -7.67
N ALA A 38 1.16 -3.95 -7.93
CA ALA A 38 0.56 -3.02 -8.88
C ALA A 38 0.64 -3.59 -10.31
N PHE A 39 1.78 -4.14 -10.69
CA PHE A 39 1.93 -4.63 -12.05
C PHE A 39 1.21 -5.97 -12.26
N SER A 40 0.99 -6.74 -11.21
CA SER A 40 0.25 -7.98 -11.34
C SER A 40 -1.26 -7.79 -11.31
N GLY A 41 -1.71 -6.60 -10.93
CA GLY A 41 -3.14 -6.34 -10.85
C GLY A 41 -3.75 -6.56 -9.48
N GLU A 42 -2.97 -7.00 -8.51
CA GLU A 42 -3.49 -7.19 -7.17
C GLU A 42 -3.82 -5.85 -6.52
N LEU A 43 -2.98 -4.86 -6.78
CA LEU A 43 -3.18 -3.52 -6.27
C LEU A 43 -3.49 -2.63 -7.47
N ARG A 44 -4.68 -2.07 -7.52
CA ARG A 44 -5.01 -1.20 -8.60
C ARG A 44 -4.21 0.06 -8.52
N ALA A 45 -3.63 0.47 -9.62
CA ALA A 45 -2.81 1.67 -9.67
C ALA A 45 -2.91 2.26 -11.05
N GLN A 46 -2.62 3.54 -11.14
CA GLN A 46 -2.57 4.19 -12.43
C GLN A 46 -1.18 4.01 -12.97
N ILE A 47 -1.07 3.29 -14.07
CA ILE A 47 0.20 2.94 -14.67
C ILE A 47 0.28 3.52 -16.06
N ALA A 48 1.40 4.12 -16.39
CA ALA A 48 1.62 4.64 -17.73
C ALA A 48 3.06 4.37 -18.12
N GLU A 49 3.25 3.84 -19.32
CA GLU A 49 4.59 3.61 -19.85
C GLU A 49 5.46 2.79 -18.92
N HIS A 50 4.87 1.75 -18.36
CA HIS A 50 5.57 0.83 -17.48
C HIS A 50 5.95 1.44 -16.13
N ASP A 51 5.34 2.55 -15.77
CA ASP A 51 5.66 3.17 -14.52
C ASP A 51 4.38 3.43 -13.74
N ILE A 52 4.46 3.32 -12.43
CA ILE A 52 3.32 3.57 -11.58
C ILE A 52 3.26 5.05 -11.28
N ILE A 53 2.18 5.68 -11.73
CA ILE A 53 2.01 7.11 -11.55
C ILE A 53 1.39 7.43 -10.20
N SER A 54 0.33 6.75 -9.86
CA SER A 54 -0.33 7.01 -8.59
C SER A 54 -1.19 5.83 -8.19
N ILE A 55 -1.48 5.73 -6.92
CA ILE A 55 -2.32 4.68 -6.36
C ILE A 55 -3.36 5.39 -5.51
N ARG A 56 -4.62 5.12 -5.77
CA ARG A 56 -5.67 5.79 -5.04
C ARG A 56 -5.82 5.19 -3.65
N ARG A 57 -6.26 6.04 -2.72
CA ARG A 57 -6.40 5.60 -1.34
C ARG A 57 -7.30 4.37 -1.23
N GLU A 58 -8.43 4.39 -1.93
CA GLU A 58 -9.34 3.26 -1.84
C GLU A 58 -8.73 1.99 -2.39
N ASP A 59 -7.82 2.11 -3.35
CA ASP A 59 -7.17 0.94 -3.91
C ASP A 59 -6.14 0.37 -2.94
N VAL A 60 -5.46 1.22 -2.19
CA VAL A 60 -4.56 0.76 -1.15
C VAL A 60 -5.34 0.00 -0.09
N LEU A 61 -6.47 0.57 0.33
CA LEU A 61 -7.30 -0.07 1.34
C LEU A 61 -7.81 -1.43 0.86
N ALA A 62 -8.25 -1.50 -0.37
CA ALA A 62 -8.77 -2.75 -0.91
C ALA A 62 -7.67 -3.80 -0.97
N TRP A 63 -6.47 -3.40 -1.35
CA TRP A 63 -5.36 -4.33 -1.43
C TRP A 63 -5.00 -4.87 -0.04
N VAL A 64 -4.93 -3.99 0.93
CA VAL A 64 -4.59 -4.41 2.28
C VAL A 64 -5.65 -5.35 2.84
N GLU A 65 -6.92 -5.02 2.60
CA GLU A 65 -7.98 -5.87 3.09
C GLU A 65 -7.98 -7.24 2.42
N ALA A 66 -7.68 -7.28 1.14
CA ALA A 66 -7.63 -8.54 0.42
C ALA A 66 -6.44 -9.38 0.88
N SER A 67 -5.37 -8.74 1.33
CA SER A 67 -4.20 -9.45 1.80
C SER A 67 -4.23 -9.74 3.28
N GLY A 68 -5.26 -9.31 3.99
CA GLY A 68 -5.33 -9.57 5.42
C GLY A 68 -4.60 -8.54 6.25
N GLY A 69 -4.17 -7.44 5.65
CA GLY A 69 -3.50 -6.37 6.37
C GLY A 69 -2.01 -6.37 6.15
N PRO A 70 -1.32 -5.34 6.63
CA PRO A 70 0.11 -5.23 6.41
C PRO A 70 0.90 -6.40 6.98
N ASP A 71 0.46 -6.93 8.10
CA ASP A 71 1.16 -8.05 8.71
C ASP A 71 1.09 -9.29 7.84
N ALA A 72 -0.02 -9.48 7.15
CA ALA A 72 -0.16 -10.64 6.30
C ALA A 72 0.71 -10.55 5.05
N ALA A 73 1.12 -9.36 4.68
CA ALA A 73 1.96 -9.19 3.52
C ALA A 73 3.41 -9.58 3.79
N ARG A 74 3.75 -9.76 5.05
CA ARG A 74 5.10 -10.13 5.35
C ARG A 74 5.30 -11.59 5.21
N PRO A 75 6.47 -12.03 4.79
CA PRO A 75 6.72 -13.45 4.72
C PRO A 75 6.81 -14.00 6.12
N ARG A 76 6.43 -15.21 6.25
CA ARG A 76 6.45 -15.79 7.54
C ARG A 76 7.65 -16.60 7.78
#